data_2f4aa3d0e701cf42e8f4e0221f40c21e
#
_entry.id   2f4aa3d0e701cf42e8f4e0221f40c21e
#
_cell.length_a   1.000
_cell.length_b   1.000
_cell.length_c   1.000
_cell.angle_alpha   90.00
_cell.angle_beta   90.00
_cell.angle_gamma   90.00
#
_symmetry.space_group_name_H-M   'P 1'
#
loop_
_entity.id
_entity.type
_entity.pdbx_description
1 polymer ?
#
loop_
_entity_poly.entity_id
_entity_poly.type
_entity_poly.pdbx_seq_one_letter_code
_entity_poly.pdbx_strand_id
1 'polypeptide(L)'
;MKKFIFTFLLFVTSLATFAQNKEIIKTDKAPVPIAPYSQGIKVNGFLFVSGQIGLNPATRKLVEGGTEAEAIQIMENIRAILSAGGAKMEDIISTTVYLKNIDDFQKMNEIYGKYFTGNFPTRSTVGVASLAGGANIEITVTALLPGRKK
;
A
#
# COMPACT_ATOMS: atom_id res chain seq x y z
N MET A 1 49.59 47.67 26.85
CA MET A 1 48.99 46.36 27.17
C MET A 1 47.67 46.28 26.42
N LYS A 2 47.61 45.55 25.28
CA LYS A 2 46.41 45.40 24.45
C LYS A 2 45.64 44.17 24.93
N LYS A 3 44.40 44.38 25.42
CA LYS A 3 43.49 43.28 25.81
C LYS A 3 42.86 42.69 24.56
N PHE A 4 43.16 41.43 24.23
CA PHE A 4 42.49 40.65 23.21
C PHE A 4 41.14 40.14 23.81
N ILE A 5 40.02 40.61 23.29
CA ILE A 5 38.71 40.07 23.57
C ILE A 5 38.43 38.95 22.56
N PHE A 6 38.46 37.71 23.05
CA PHE A 6 38.14 36.53 22.25
C PHE A 6 36.62 36.32 22.26
N THR A 7 35.93 36.78 21.21
CA THR A 7 34.49 36.57 21.06
C THR A 7 34.26 35.15 20.52
N PHE A 8 33.83 34.23 21.41
CA PHE A 8 33.45 32.87 21.04
C PHE A 8 32.05 32.89 20.43
N LEU A 9 31.94 32.82 19.10
CA LEU A 9 30.69 32.72 18.35
C LEU A 9 30.16 31.30 18.46
N LEU A 10 29.18 31.07 19.34
CA LEU A 10 28.48 29.78 19.48
C LEU A 10 27.58 29.59 18.24
N PHE A 11 28.01 28.75 17.31
CA PHE A 11 27.19 28.32 16.16
C PHE A 11 26.20 27.26 16.65
N VAL A 12 24.99 27.68 17.05
CA VAL A 12 23.90 26.76 17.37
C VAL A 12 23.35 26.21 16.06
N THR A 13 23.85 25.07 15.61
CA THR A 13 23.19 24.30 14.55
C THR A 13 21.93 23.67 15.12
N SER A 14 20.76 24.29 14.84
CA SER A 14 19.49 23.67 15.14
C SER A 14 19.33 22.44 14.24
N LEU A 15 19.51 21.25 14.81
CA LEU A 15 19.14 19.99 14.21
C LEU A 15 17.61 19.97 14.14
N ALA A 16 17.06 20.33 12.98
CA ALA A 16 15.64 20.13 12.70
C ALA A 16 15.38 18.62 12.70
N THR A 17 14.89 18.10 13.81
CA THR A 17 14.36 16.74 13.87
C THR A 17 13.10 16.70 13.02
N PHE A 18 13.18 16.17 11.82
CA PHE A 18 12.00 15.87 11.01
C PHE A 18 11.26 14.71 11.70
N ALA A 19 10.27 15.04 12.52
CA ALA A 19 9.32 14.04 13.00
C ALA A 19 8.67 13.39 11.78
N GLN A 20 8.82 12.07 11.63
CA GLN A 20 8.15 11.32 10.58
C GLN A 20 6.65 11.32 10.86
N ASN A 21 5.90 12.17 10.16
CA ASN A 21 4.45 12.20 10.27
C ASN A 21 3.88 10.96 9.58
N LYS A 22 3.47 9.99 10.40
CA LYS A 22 2.72 8.81 9.98
C LYS A 22 1.24 9.16 9.95
N GLU A 23 0.62 9.08 8.78
CA GLU A 23 -0.81 9.28 8.56
C GLU A 23 -1.49 7.94 8.34
N ILE A 24 -2.56 7.67 9.10
CA ILE A 24 -3.38 6.46 8.95
C ILE A 24 -4.47 6.73 7.93
N ILE A 25 -4.50 5.93 6.87
CA ILE A 25 -5.52 6.02 5.82
C ILE A 25 -6.70 5.13 6.18
N LYS A 26 -7.90 5.70 6.07
CA LYS A 26 -9.18 5.02 6.31
C LYS A 26 -10.17 5.42 5.25
N THR A 27 -10.94 4.43 4.76
CA THR A 27 -12.05 4.66 3.83
C THR A 27 -13.13 3.62 4.06
N ASP A 28 -14.39 3.99 3.85
CA ASP A 28 -15.56 3.10 3.86
C ASP A 28 -15.75 2.36 2.52
N LYS A 29 -15.01 2.79 1.48
CA LYS A 29 -15.02 2.18 0.15
C LYS A 29 -14.16 0.94 0.01
N ALA A 30 -13.45 0.56 1.09
CA ALA A 30 -12.69 -0.69 1.21
C ALA A 30 -13.06 -1.38 2.53
N PRO A 31 -12.81 -2.70 2.67
CA PRO A 31 -13.15 -3.44 3.88
C PRO A 31 -12.55 -2.81 5.13
N VAL A 32 -13.38 -2.60 6.15
CA VAL A 32 -12.92 -2.10 7.45
C VAL A 32 -12.08 -3.19 8.13
N PRO A 33 -10.92 -2.85 8.71
CA PRO A 33 -10.09 -3.80 9.45
C PRO A 33 -10.87 -4.50 10.57
N ILE A 34 -10.76 -5.82 10.62
CA ILE A 34 -11.38 -6.67 11.65
C ILE A 34 -10.38 -7.11 12.72
N ALA A 35 -9.14 -6.66 12.63
CA ALA A 35 -8.02 -6.98 13.50
C ALA A 35 -7.14 -5.73 13.73
N PRO A 36 -6.11 -5.76 14.59
CA PRO A 36 -5.29 -4.59 14.91
C PRO A 36 -4.31 -4.22 13.78
N TYR A 37 -4.83 -3.78 12.62
CA TYR A 37 -4.08 -3.23 11.50
C TYR A 37 -4.79 -2.03 10.88
N SER A 38 -4.10 -1.26 10.05
CA SER A 38 -4.66 -0.14 9.29
C SER A 38 -4.86 -0.54 7.82
N GLN A 39 -5.85 0.01 7.13
CA GLN A 39 -6.03 -0.20 5.68
C GLN A 39 -4.82 0.28 4.91
N GLY A 40 -4.27 1.44 5.29
CA GLY A 40 -3.05 1.98 4.71
C GLY A 40 -2.34 2.93 5.66
N ILE A 41 -1.05 3.13 5.42
CA ILE A 41 -0.19 4.06 6.15
C ILE A 41 0.60 4.89 5.14
N LYS A 42 0.48 6.21 5.29
CA LYS A 42 1.25 7.16 4.51
C LYS A 42 2.39 7.71 5.37
N VAL A 43 3.60 7.61 4.87
CA VAL A 43 4.81 8.10 5.53
C VAL A 43 5.91 8.37 4.51
N ASN A 44 6.63 9.47 4.67
CA ASN A 44 7.80 9.84 3.84
C ASN A 44 7.54 9.78 2.32
N GLY A 45 6.33 10.14 1.87
CA GLY A 45 5.98 10.11 0.45
C GLY A 45 5.63 8.72 -0.09
N PHE A 46 5.55 7.70 0.75
CA PHE A 46 5.05 6.39 0.39
C PHE A 46 3.68 6.14 1.01
N LEU A 47 2.88 5.34 0.33
CA LEU A 47 1.64 4.78 0.86
C LEU A 47 1.76 3.26 0.86
N PHE A 48 1.77 2.68 2.06
CA PHE A 48 1.74 1.24 2.28
C PHE A 48 0.29 0.81 2.47
N VAL A 49 -0.17 -0.13 1.66
CA VAL A 49 -1.52 -0.71 1.75
C VAL A 49 -1.40 -2.11 2.30
N SER A 50 -2.14 -2.41 3.35
CA SER A 50 -2.20 -3.75 3.94
C SER A 50 -2.76 -4.77 2.95
N GLY A 51 -2.41 -6.05 3.12
CA GLY A 51 -2.94 -7.16 2.33
C GLY A 51 -4.45 -7.07 2.21
N GLN A 52 -4.93 -7.11 0.98
CA GLN A 52 -6.36 -7.13 0.66
C GLN A 52 -6.72 -8.51 0.15
N ILE A 53 -7.81 -9.05 0.68
CA ILE A 53 -8.49 -10.25 0.17
C ILE A 53 -9.80 -9.82 -0.50
N GLY A 54 -10.45 -10.71 -1.21
CA GLY A 54 -11.65 -10.43 -2.01
C GLY A 54 -12.92 -10.13 -1.19
N LEU A 55 -12.82 -9.35 -0.12
CA LEU A 55 -13.97 -8.93 0.68
C LEU A 55 -14.71 -7.79 0.01
N ASN A 56 -16.02 -7.94 -0.14
CA ASN A 56 -16.91 -6.85 -0.50
C ASN A 56 -17.06 -5.89 0.71
N PRO A 57 -16.80 -4.59 0.58
CA PRO A 57 -16.81 -3.64 1.70
C PRO A 57 -18.18 -3.47 2.35
N ALA A 58 -19.28 -3.62 1.57
CA ALA A 58 -20.64 -3.47 2.07
C ALA A 58 -21.13 -4.69 2.86
N THR A 59 -20.87 -5.90 2.35
CA THR A 59 -21.33 -7.15 2.97
C THR A 59 -20.33 -7.76 3.94
N ARG A 60 -19.04 -7.38 3.85
CA ARG A 60 -17.92 -7.93 4.62
C ARG A 60 -17.71 -9.44 4.40
N LYS A 61 -18.18 -9.97 3.28
CA LYS A 61 -18.01 -11.36 2.88
C LYS A 61 -17.08 -11.45 1.68
N LEU A 62 -16.38 -12.56 1.54
CA LEU A 62 -15.68 -12.88 0.29
C LEU A 62 -16.69 -12.89 -0.86
N VAL A 63 -16.29 -12.34 -2.00
CA VAL A 63 -17.08 -12.43 -3.22
C VAL A 63 -17.09 -13.87 -3.72
N GLU A 64 -18.18 -14.31 -4.29
CA GLU A 64 -18.28 -15.60 -4.95
C GLU A 64 -17.64 -15.55 -6.33
N GLY A 65 -17.10 -16.67 -6.81
CA GLY A 65 -16.50 -16.77 -8.15
C GLY A 65 -14.98 -17.05 -8.13
N GLY A 66 -14.44 -17.39 -6.95
CA GLY A 66 -13.04 -17.85 -6.81
C GLY A 66 -12.00 -16.78 -7.07
N THR A 67 -10.79 -17.21 -7.44
CA THR A 67 -9.60 -16.35 -7.58
C THR A 67 -9.84 -15.15 -8.51
N GLU A 68 -10.56 -15.31 -9.61
CA GLU A 68 -10.82 -14.23 -10.57
C GLU A 68 -11.68 -13.12 -9.96
N ALA A 69 -12.82 -13.48 -9.37
CA ALA A 69 -13.72 -12.51 -8.74
C ALA A 69 -13.06 -11.84 -7.53
N GLU A 70 -12.33 -12.62 -6.73
CA GLU A 70 -11.57 -12.08 -5.60
C GLU A 70 -10.48 -11.10 -6.08
N ALA A 71 -9.75 -11.42 -7.15
CA ALA A 71 -8.73 -10.53 -7.71
C ALA A 71 -9.33 -9.19 -8.16
N ILE A 72 -10.48 -9.20 -8.83
CA ILE A 72 -11.19 -7.97 -9.21
C ILE A 72 -11.53 -7.16 -7.97
N GLN A 73 -12.15 -7.78 -6.96
CA GLN A 73 -12.58 -7.09 -5.74
C GLN A 73 -11.38 -6.51 -4.99
N ILE A 74 -10.28 -7.25 -4.91
CA ILE A 74 -9.02 -6.78 -4.29
C ILE A 74 -8.51 -5.53 -4.97
N MET A 75 -8.44 -5.51 -6.31
CA MET A 75 -7.93 -4.37 -7.05
C MET A 75 -8.81 -3.13 -6.84
N GLU A 76 -10.15 -3.31 -6.72
CA GLU A 76 -11.06 -2.23 -6.38
C GLU A 76 -10.84 -1.72 -4.94
N ASN A 77 -10.66 -2.63 -3.98
CA ASN A 77 -10.35 -2.26 -2.59
C ASN A 77 -9.03 -1.47 -2.51
N ILE A 78 -7.97 -1.94 -3.19
CA ILE A 78 -6.68 -1.26 -3.28
C ILE A 78 -6.86 0.13 -3.90
N ARG A 79 -7.59 0.26 -5.00
CA ARG A 79 -7.86 1.55 -5.66
C ARG A 79 -8.56 2.52 -4.71
N ALA A 80 -9.51 2.06 -3.92
CA ALA A 80 -10.21 2.88 -2.95
C ALA A 80 -9.28 3.39 -1.83
N ILE A 81 -8.39 2.54 -1.31
CA ILE A 81 -7.42 2.92 -0.28
C ILE A 81 -6.37 3.87 -0.85
N LEU A 82 -5.85 3.61 -2.06
CA LEU A 82 -4.91 4.50 -2.74
C LEU A 82 -5.53 5.89 -2.93
N SER A 83 -6.76 5.95 -3.44
CA SER A 83 -7.48 7.21 -3.64
C SER A 83 -7.67 8.00 -2.34
N ALA A 84 -8.01 7.32 -1.24
CA ALA A 84 -8.12 7.94 0.08
C ALA A 84 -6.76 8.48 0.59
N GLY A 85 -5.67 7.84 0.23
CA GLY A 85 -4.30 8.26 0.54
C GLY A 85 -3.71 9.31 -0.41
N GLY A 86 -4.44 9.67 -1.49
CA GLY A 86 -3.97 10.64 -2.49
C GLY A 86 -3.08 10.05 -3.58
N ALA A 87 -3.18 8.74 -3.81
CA ALA A 87 -2.47 8.00 -4.86
C ALA A 87 -3.45 7.37 -5.88
N LYS A 88 -2.91 6.91 -6.99
CA LYS A 88 -3.61 6.18 -8.07
C LYS A 88 -2.96 4.83 -8.31
N MET A 89 -3.55 4.01 -9.16
CA MET A 89 -3.00 2.70 -9.53
C MET A 89 -1.62 2.82 -10.19
N GLU A 90 -1.41 3.86 -10.99
CA GLU A 90 -0.14 4.13 -11.67
C GLU A 90 0.99 4.53 -10.72
N ASP A 91 0.66 4.94 -9.49
CA ASP A 91 1.63 5.30 -8.47
C ASP A 91 2.17 4.07 -7.70
N ILE A 92 1.60 2.87 -7.94
CA ILE A 92 2.08 1.62 -7.34
C ILE A 92 3.47 1.32 -7.88
N ILE A 93 4.44 1.11 -6.98
CA ILE A 93 5.83 0.78 -7.32
C ILE A 93 6.18 -0.67 -6.98
N SER A 94 5.44 -1.28 -6.07
CA SER A 94 5.69 -2.66 -5.63
C SER A 94 4.39 -3.36 -5.26
N THR A 95 4.30 -4.64 -5.62
CA THR A 95 3.17 -5.52 -5.34
C THR A 95 3.69 -6.87 -4.87
N THR A 96 3.03 -7.46 -3.88
CA THR A 96 3.19 -8.87 -3.54
C THR A 96 1.83 -9.56 -3.65
N VAL A 97 1.80 -10.69 -4.37
CA VAL A 97 0.60 -11.51 -4.58
C VAL A 97 0.82 -12.86 -3.91
N TYR A 98 -0.12 -13.26 -3.08
CA TYR A 98 -0.17 -14.57 -2.44
C TYR A 98 -1.35 -15.34 -3.03
N LEU A 99 -1.09 -16.53 -3.57
CA LEU A 99 -2.09 -17.41 -4.16
C LEU A 99 -2.22 -18.68 -3.32
N LYS A 100 -3.42 -19.07 -2.95
CA LYS A 100 -3.68 -20.35 -2.30
C LYS A 100 -3.39 -21.52 -3.26
N ASN A 101 -3.75 -21.35 -4.55
CA ASN A 101 -3.37 -22.27 -5.61
C ASN A 101 -2.51 -21.53 -6.64
N ILE A 102 -1.25 -21.91 -6.80
CA ILE A 102 -0.32 -21.27 -7.73
C ILE A 102 -0.75 -21.48 -9.21
N ASP A 103 -1.54 -22.48 -9.51
CA ASP A 103 -2.07 -22.73 -10.86
C ASP A 103 -3.03 -21.60 -11.33
N ASP A 104 -3.56 -20.80 -10.41
CA ASP A 104 -4.37 -19.62 -10.74
C ASP A 104 -3.53 -18.41 -11.20
N PHE A 105 -2.19 -18.55 -11.28
CA PHE A 105 -1.28 -17.48 -11.68
C PHE A 105 -1.68 -16.81 -12.98
N GLN A 106 -2.04 -17.60 -14.01
CA GLN A 106 -2.38 -17.06 -15.32
C GLN A 106 -3.68 -16.24 -15.27
N LYS A 107 -4.72 -16.75 -14.62
CA LYS A 107 -6.00 -16.06 -14.45
C LYS A 107 -5.84 -14.75 -13.67
N MET A 108 -5.07 -14.79 -12.58
CA MET A 108 -4.72 -13.60 -11.82
C MET A 108 -4.02 -12.56 -12.69
N ASN A 109 -3.05 -12.95 -13.52
CA ASN A 109 -2.33 -12.03 -14.42
C ASN A 109 -3.25 -11.32 -15.40
N GLU A 110 -4.23 -12.03 -15.98
CA GLU A 110 -5.19 -11.46 -16.92
C GLU A 110 -6.06 -10.36 -16.27
N ILE A 111 -6.43 -10.55 -15.01
CA ILE A 111 -7.17 -9.55 -14.24
C ILE A 111 -6.26 -8.40 -13.83
N TYR A 112 -5.13 -8.70 -13.20
CA TYR A 112 -4.17 -7.74 -12.69
C TYR A 112 -3.70 -6.77 -13.79
N GLY A 113 -3.39 -7.30 -14.96
CA GLY A 113 -2.90 -6.52 -16.11
C GLY A 113 -3.86 -5.43 -16.58
N LYS A 114 -5.17 -5.62 -16.40
CA LYS A 114 -6.20 -4.64 -16.81
C LYS A 114 -6.19 -3.35 -15.97
N TYR A 115 -5.55 -3.38 -14.81
CA TYR A 115 -5.49 -2.24 -13.89
C TYR A 115 -4.31 -1.29 -14.14
N PHE A 116 -3.44 -1.61 -15.09
CA PHE A 116 -2.26 -0.81 -15.43
C PHE A 116 -2.23 -0.47 -16.93
N THR A 117 -1.88 0.78 -17.24
CA THR A 117 -1.79 1.29 -18.61
C THR A 117 -0.32 1.52 -18.99
N GLY A 118 0.45 0.45 -19.18
CA GLY A 118 1.83 0.52 -19.66
C GLY A 118 2.86 0.04 -18.65
N ASN A 119 3.33 0.90 -17.75
CA ASN A 119 4.39 0.52 -16.79
C ASN A 119 3.82 -0.29 -15.63
N PHE A 120 4.29 -1.52 -15.47
CA PHE A 120 3.93 -2.36 -14.34
C PHE A 120 4.85 -2.10 -13.13
N PRO A 121 4.32 -2.18 -11.89
CA PRO A 121 5.16 -2.18 -10.69
C PRO A 121 6.03 -3.44 -10.61
N THR A 122 7.07 -3.40 -9.78
CA THR A 122 7.75 -4.65 -9.39
C THR A 122 6.75 -5.58 -8.71
N ARG A 123 6.88 -6.90 -8.94
CA ARG A 123 5.96 -7.87 -8.34
C ARG A 123 6.66 -9.16 -7.94
N SER A 124 6.29 -9.66 -6.76
CA SER A 124 6.53 -11.04 -6.35
C SER A 124 5.19 -11.78 -6.29
N THR A 125 5.15 -13.03 -6.77
CA THR A 125 3.97 -13.89 -6.67
C THR A 125 4.39 -15.22 -6.11
N VAL A 126 3.72 -15.69 -5.05
CA VAL A 126 4.04 -16.93 -4.35
C VAL A 126 2.79 -17.74 -4.04
N GLY A 127 2.91 -19.04 -4.06
CA GLY A 127 1.90 -19.96 -3.53
C GLY A 127 2.05 -20.09 -2.02
N VAL A 128 0.94 -20.11 -1.29
CA VAL A 128 0.90 -20.23 0.18
C VAL A 128 -0.04 -21.34 0.63
N ALA A 129 0.19 -21.87 1.84
CA ALA A 129 -0.61 -22.96 2.37
C ALA A 129 -2.06 -22.57 2.65
N SER A 130 -2.30 -21.33 3.11
CA SER A 130 -3.64 -20.79 3.40
C SER A 130 -3.61 -19.26 3.48
N LEU A 131 -4.78 -18.66 3.34
CA LEU A 131 -5.00 -17.22 3.48
C LEU A 131 -6.12 -16.94 4.49
N ALA A 132 -6.10 -15.76 5.07
CA ALA A 132 -7.11 -15.32 6.03
C ALA A 132 -8.53 -15.39 5.43
N GLY A 133 -9.51 -15.74 6.26
CA GLY A 133 -10.90 -15.78 5.85
C GLY A 133 -11.23 -16.82 4.78
N GLY A 134 -10.32 -17.74 4.45
CA GLY A 134 -10.51 -18.75 3.39
C GLY A 134 -10.32 -18.20 1.97
N ALA A 135 -9.74 -17.01 1.82
CA ALA A 135 -9.47 -16.39 0.53
C ALA A 135 -8.59 -17.27 -0.38
N ASN A 136 -8.74 -17.09 -1.69
CA ASN A 136 -7.91 -17.75 -2.70
C ASN A 136 -6.70 -16.91 -3.11
N ILE A 137 -6.80 -15.59 -2.91
CA ILE A 137 -5.76 -14.62 -3.26
C ILE A 137 -5.72 -13.48 -2.26
N GLU A 138 -4.50 -12.98 -1.99
CA GLU A 138 -4.25 -11.74 -1.25
C GLU A 138 -3.23 -10.90 -2.01
N ILE A 139 -3.40 -9.59 -2.02
CA ILE A 139 -2.49 -8.64 -2.65
C ILE A 139 -2.16 -7.50 -1.69
N THR A 140 -0.87 -7.19 -1.54
CA THR A 140 -0.38 -6.00 -0.86
C THR A 140 0.37 -5.10 -1.83
N VAL A 141 0.32 -3.78 -1.64
CA VAL A 141 1.00 -2.83 -2.52
C VAL A 141 1.68 -1.72 -1.74
N THR A 142 2.72 -1.15 -2.36
CA THR A 142 3.33 0.11 -1.94
C THR A 142 3.27 1.08 -3.11
N ALA A 143 2.78 2.30 -2.86
CA ALA A 143 2.73 3.37 -3.84
C ALA A 143 3.65 4.52 -3.47
N LEU A 144 4.18 5.22 -4.48
CA LEU A 144 4.92 6.48 -4.33
C LEU A 144 3.94 7.63 -4.58
N LEU A 145 3.75 8.49 -3.59
CA LEU A 145 2.80 9.60 -3.68
C LEU A 145 3.27 10.67 -4.67
N PRO A 146 2.36 11.21 -5.52
CA PRO A 146 2.68 12.31 -6.42
C PRO A 146 3.10 13.55 -5.61
N GLY A 147 4.12 14.26 -6.06
CA GLY A 147 4.58 15.52 -5.45
C GLY A 147 5.91 15.45 -4.70
N ARG A 148 6.54 14.29 -4.55
CA ARG A 148 7.92 14.20 -4.09
C ARG A 148 8.89 14.49 -5.26
N LYS A 149 8.82 15.73 -5.80
CA LYS A 149 9.93 16.22 -6.63
C LYS A 149 11.12 16.47 -5.70
N LYS A 150 12.28 15.96 -6.09
CA LYS A 150 13.57 16.21 -5.43
C LYS A 150 13.86 17.68 -5.36
#